data_39db28a3ba47506a14129be7e2d877c5
#
_entry.id   39db28a3ba47506a14129be7e2d877c5
#
_cell.length_a   1.000
_cell.length_b   1.000
_cell.length_c   1.000
_cell.angle_alpha   90.00
_cell.angle_beta   90.00
_cell.angle_gamma   90.00
#
_symmetry.space_group_name_H-M   'P 1'
#
loop_
_entity.id
_entity.type
_entity.pdbx_description
1 polymer ?
#
loop_
_entity_poly.entity_id
_entity_poly.type
_entity_poly.pdbx_seq_one_letter_code
_entity_poly.pdbx_strand_id
1 'polypeptide(L)'
;IMNYNPTDDWTNVFMYSDKTIPVLYSNLRELKKVTEDPIVLAIADIIKVAAMHRVTDAYGPIPYSMIGENGQIQVPYDSQEKVYDKFFEELDAAIKVLTEHRTDAISAKADYIYGGSAEKWCKLANSLKLRLAMRIVYANEAKAREMAESAVNSEVGVITSNADNARLTSFGADGNPIYVAVNYNKPADCLTGGDTHAAAD
;
A
#
# COMPACT_ATOMS: atom_id res chain seq x y z
N ILE A 1 27.06 6.79 22.47
CA ILE A 1 26.49 7.14 21.14
C ILE A 1 25.74 5.91 20.68
N MET A 2 24.41 6.02 20.61
CA MET A 2 23.61 4.96 20.03
C MET A 2 23.82 4.97 18.52
N ASN A 3 24.49 3.96 18.00
CA ASN A 3 24.56 3.75 16.56
C ASN A 3 23.27 2.99 16.15
N TYR A 4 22.46 3.64 15.31
CA TYR A 4 21.39 2.95 14.63
C TYR A 4 22.02 2.03 13.57
N ASN A 5 22.00 0.74 13.84
CA ASN A 5 22.49 -0.27 12.92
C ASN A 5 21.30 -1.17 12.54
N PRO A 6 20.77 -1.02 11.30
CA PRO A 6 19.65 -1.86 10.86
C PRO A 6 20.10 -3.33 10.83
N THR A 7 19.21 -4.21 11.27
CA THR A 7 19.41 -5.66 11.15
C THR A 7 19.25 -6.10 9.70
N ASP A 8 19.77 -7.28 9.37
CA ASP A 8 19.57 -7.89 8.05
C ASP A 8 18.08 -8.07 7.74
N ASP A 9 17.26 -8.39 8.75
CA ASP A 9 15.80 -8.48 8.60
C ASP A 9 15.20 -7.15 8.15
N TRP A 10 15.63 -6.03 8.72
CA TRP A 10 15.17 -4.70 8.30
C TRP A 10 15.58 -4.39 6.88
N THR A 11 16.83 -4.71 6.50
CA THR A 11 17.35 -4.48 5.16
C THR A 11 16.61 -5.32 4.12
N ASN A 12 16.22 -6.52 4.48
CA ASN A 12 15.68 -7.51 3.55
C ASN A 12 14.15 -7.59 3.53
N VAL A 13 13.46 -6.95 4.49
CA VAL A 13 12.00 -7.07 4.67
C VAL A 13 11.17 -6.81 3.41
N PHE A 14 11.64 -6.00 2.48
CA PHE A 14 10.94 -5.70 1.23
C PHE A 14 11.53 -6.39 -0.01
N MET A 15 12.77 -6.87 0.03
CA MET A 15 13.54 -7.22 -1.16
C MET A 15 13.74 -8.72 -1.41
N TYR A 16 13.61 -9.58 -0.38
CA TYR A 16 13.74 -11.03 -0.59
C TYR A 16 12.65 -11.58 -1.52
N SER A 17 12.96 -12.68 -2.18
CA SER A 17 12.11 -13.33 -3.19
C SER A 17 10.70 -13.68 -2.71
N ASP A 18 10.54 -13.91 -1.40
CA ASP A 18 9.28 -14.20 -0.72
C ASP A 18 8.67 -12.99 -0.01
N LYS A 19 9.26 -11.79 -0.17
CA LYS A 19 8.84 -10.57 0.49
C LYS A 19 8.07 -9.62 -0.44
N THR A 20 7.72 -8.45 0.10
CA THR A 20 6.73 -7.53 -0.47
C THR A 20 6.95 -7.20 -1.93
N ILE A 21 8.15 -6.77 -2.33
CA ILE A 21 8.37 -6.24 -3.71
C ILE A 21 8.27 -7.36 -4.75
N PRO A 22 9.06 -8.46 -4.65
CA PRO A 22 8.98 -9.52 -5.66
C PRO A 22 7.59 -10.16 -5.77
N VAL A 23 6.92 -10.40 -4.64
CA VAL A 23 5.57 -10.99 -4.61
C VAL A 23 4.55 -10.01 -5.21
N LEU A 24 4.59 -8.73 -4.82
CA LEU A 24 3.69 -7.72 -5.35
C LEU A 24 3.80 -7.59 -6.87
N TYR A 25 5.01 -7.39 -7.40
CA TYR A 25 5.22 -7.20 -8.84
C TYR A 25 4.97 -8.47 -9.66
N SER A 26 5.27 -9.64 -9.12
CA SER A 26 4.90 -10.92 -9.74
C SER A 26 3.39 -11.04 -9.89
N ASN A 27 2.64 -10.80 -8.82
CA ASN A 27 1.18 -10.88 -8.84
C ASN A 27 0.55 -9.81 -9.74
N LEU A 28 1.05 -8.57 -9.73
CA LEU A 28 0.58 -7.51 -10.64
C LEU A 28 0.77 -7.87 -12.11
N ARG A 29 1.91 -8.48 -12.45
CA ARG A 29 2.20 -8.94 -13.81
C ARG A 29 1.28 -10.07 -14.24
N GLU A 30 1.05 -11.05 -13.36
CA GLU A 30 0.13 -12.14 -13.66
C GLU A 30 -1.31 -11.63 -13.78
N LEU A 31 -1.74 -10.71 -12.91
CA LEU A 31 -3.04 -10.08 -12.97
C LEU A 31 -3.29 -9.41 -14.34
N LYS A 32 -2.32 -8.61 -14.81
CA LYS A 32 -2.41 -7.92 -16.12
C LYS A 32 -2.48 -8.86 -17.32
N LYS A 33 -2.11 -10.14 -17.17
CA LYS A 33 -2.25 -11.17 -18.23
C LYS A 33 -3.64 -11.78 -18.26
N VAL A 34 -4.36 -11.78 -17.14
CA VAL A 34 -5.63 -12.52 -17.00
C VAL A 34 -6.86 -11.62 -16.97
N THR A 35 -6.69 -10.31 -16.83
CA THR A 35 -7.82 -9.38 -16.84
C THR A 35 -7.49 -8.06 -17.53
N GLU A 36 -8.49 -7.53 -18.23
CA GLU A 36 -8.50 -6.17 -18.79
C GLU A 36 -9.54 -5.27 -18.08
N ASP A 37 -10.16 -5.78 -16.99
CA ASP A 37 -11.15 -5.04 -16.22
C ASP A 37 -10.51 -3.78 -15.59
N PRO A 38 -10.95 -2.57 -15.99
CA PRO A 38 -10.34 -1.33 -15.55
C PRO A 38 -10.47 -1.11 -14.03
N ILE A 39 -11.55 -1.61 -13.41
CA ILE A 39 -11.75 -1.49 -11.96
C ILE A 39 -10.71 -2.33 -11.22
N VAL A 40 -10.51 -3.58 -11.65
CA VAL A 40 -9.53 -4.49 -11.05
C VAL A 40 -8.12 -3.93 -11.19
N LEU A 41 -7.77 -3.40 -12.35
CA LEU A 41 -6.45 -2.81 -12.60
C LEU A 41 -6.24 -1.53 -11.77
N ALA A 42 -7.25 -0.68 -11.64
CA ALA A 42 -7.19 0.52 -10.78
C ALA A 42 -6.99 0.15 -9.30
N ILE A 43 -7.69 -0.87 -8.80
CA ILE A 43 -7.49 -1.38 -7.43
C ILE A 43 -6.07 -1.91 -7.25
N ALA A 44 -5.55 -2.63 -8.22
CA ALA A 44 -4.18 -3.15 -8.19
C ALA A 44 -3.13 -2.04 -8.10
N ASP A 45 -3.31 -0.94 -8.83
CA ASP A 45 -2.42 0.22 -8.76
C ASP A 45 -2.53 0.94 -7.40
N ILE A 46 -3.72 1.06 -6.81
CA ILE A 46 -3.89 1.60 -5.45
C ILE A 46 -3.12 0.75 -4.43
N ILE A 47 -3.24 -0.58 -4.50
CA ILE A 47 -2.51 -1.50 -3.61
C ILE A 47 -1.00 -1.37 -3.81
N LYS A 48 -0.54 -1.26 -5.07
CA LYS A 48 0.87 -1.03 -5.39
C LYS A 48 1.39 0.25 -4.74
N VAL A 49 0.69 1.38 -4.91
CA VAL A 49 1.08 2.65 -4.29
C VAL A 49 1.06 2.54 -2.77
N ALA A 50 0.02 1.92 -2.19
CA ALA A 50 -0.10 1.72 -0.75
C ALA A 50 1.05 0.88 -0.14
N ALA A 51 1.61 -0.07 -0.90
CA ALA A 51 2.79 -0.82 -0.48
C ALA A 51 4.08 -0.03 -0.71
N MET A 52 4.28 0.50 -1.92
CA MET A 52 5.55 1.06 -2.36
C MET A 52 5.89 2.42 -1.73
N HIS A 53 4.88 3.22 -1.29
CA HIS A 53 5.20 4.45 -0.57
C HIS A 53 5.95 4.17 0.73
N ARG A 54 5.64 3.07 1.42
CA ARG A 54 6.35 2.67 2.64
C ARG A 54 7.80 2.28 2.36
N VAL A 55 8.06 1.70 1.20
CA VAL A 55 9.41 1.33 0.76
C VAL A 55 10.26 2.57 0.53
N THR A 56 9.78 3.53 -0.29
CA THR A 56 10.54 4.76 -0.55
C THR A 56 10.68 5.63 0.69
N ASP A 57 9.68 5.61 1.60
CA ASP A 57 9.78 6.32 2.88
C ASP A 57 10.85 5.75 3.80
N ALA A 58 11.12 4.43 3.70
CA ALA A 58 12.15 3.77 4.49
C ALA A 58 13.55 3.86 3.88
N TYR A 59 13.65 3.78 2.54
CA TYR A 59 14.93 3.63 1.83
C TYR A 59 15.31 4.85 0.98
N GLY A 60 14.42 5.84 0.80
CA GLY A 60 14.65 6.97 -0.10
C GLY A 60 14.50 6.57 -1.57
N PRO A 61 15.50 6.80 -2.44
CA PRO A 61 15.47 6.37 -3.82
C PRO A 61 15.30 4.85 -3.96
N ILE A 62 14.41 4.43 -4.83
CA ILE A 62 14.12 3.00 -5.10
C ILE A 62 13.93 2.77 -6.60
N PRO A 63 14.13 1.54 -7.11
CA PRO A 63 13.70 1.18 -8.44
C PRO A 63 12.17 1.14 -8.46
N TYR A 64 11.51 2.00 -9.23
CA TYR A 64 10.05 2.06 -9.29
C TYR A 64 9.51 2.06 -10.72
N SER A 65 9.89 3.04 -11.54
CA SER A 65 9.30 3.25 -12.86
C SER A 65 9.61 2.15 -13.88
N MET A 66 10.73 1.46 -13.69
CA MET A 66 11.22 0.43 -14.63
C MET A 66 11.22 -0.98 -14.04
N ILE A 67 10.70 -1.15 -12.81
CA ILE A 67 10.75 -2.46 -12.15
C ILE A 67 9.82 -3.47 -12.85
N GLY A 68 10.37 -4.65 -13.14
CA GLY A 68 9.63 -5.72 -13.82
C GLY A 68 9.44 -5.53 -15.32
N GLU A 69 9.98 -4.45 -15.90
CA GLU A 69 9.95 -4.21 -17.34
C GLU A 69 11.12 -4.92 -18.04
N ASN A 70 10.84 -5.50 -19.20
CA ASN A 70 11.82 -6.05 -20.16
C ASN A 70 12.82 -7.08 -19.61
N GLY A 71 12.54 -7.75 -18.49
CA GLY A 71 13.41 -8.81 -17.95
C GLY A 71 14.81 -8.31 -17.53
N GLN A 72 14.98 -7.02 -17.29
CA GLN A 72 16.26 -6.43 -16.88
C GLN A 72 16.64 -6.89 -15.47
N ILE A 73 17.90 -7.35 -15.34
CA ILE A 73 18.46 -7.75 -14.05
C ILE A 73 18.84 -6.50 -13.22
N GLN A 74 19.23 -5.42 -13.87
CA GLN A 74 19.56 -4.14 -13.23
C GLN A 74 18.53 -3.09 -13.61
N VAL A 75 17.88 -2.54 -12.61
CA VAL A 75 16.88 -1.48 -12.76
C VAL A 75 17.42 -0.20 -12.12
N PRO A 76 17.40 0.94 -12.83
CA PRO A 76 17.86 2.21 -12.26
C PRO A 76 16.96 2.63 -11.10
N TYR A 77 17.57 3.32 -10.12
CA TYR A 77 16.83 3.93 -9.02
C TYR A 77 16.21 5.24 -9.49
N ASP A 78 14.95 5.41 -9.15
CA ASP A 78 14.27 6.69 -9.26
C ASP A 78 14.51 7.50 -7.98
N SER A 79 14.65 8.82 -8.09
CA SER A 79 14.65 9.70 -6.92
C SER A 79 13.33 9.60 -6.18
N GLN A 80 13.32 9.85 -4.89
CA GLN A 80 12.10 9.82 -4.07
C GLN A 80 11.03 10.78 -4.62
N GLU A 81 11.43 11.96 -5.09
CA GLU A 81 10.55 12.92 -5.76
C GLU A 81 9.86 12.30 -6.98
N LYS A 82 10.64 11.67 -7.88
CA LYS A 82 10.09 11.02 -9.08
C LYS A 82 9.16 9.85 -8.72
N VAL A 83 9.47 9.10 -7.67
CA VAL A 83 8.61 8.02 -7.18
C VAL A 83 7.26 8.58 -6.68
N TYR A 84 7.28 9.67 -5.91
CA TYR A 84 6.07 10.34 -5.45
C TYR A 84 5.24 10.92 -6.60
N ASP A 85 5.90 11.48 -7.62
CA ASP A 85 5.24 11.96 -8.84
C ASP A 85 4.47 10.82 -9.51
N LYS A 86 5.09 9.65 -9.62
CA LYS A 86 4.44 8.45 -10.16
C LYS A 86 3.29 7.97 -9.29
N PHE A 87 3.39 8.03 -7.97
CA PHE A 87 2.27 7.70 -7.09
C PHE A 87 1.06 8.57 -7.35
N PHE A 88 1.24 9.88 -7.51
CA PHE A 88 0.13 10.80 -7.83
C PHE A 88 -0.46 10.51 -9.20
N GLU A 89 0.36 10.30 -10.23
CA GLU A 89 -0.12 9.93 -11.58
C GLU A 89 -0.96 8.64 -11.54
N GLU A 90 -0.48 7.60 -10.87
CA GLU A 90 -1.17 6.31 -10.77
C GLU A 90 -2.47 6.41 -9.95
N LEU A 91 -2.45 7.16 -8.84
CA LEU A 91 -3.66 7.39 -8.05
C LEU A 91 -4.69 8.21 -8.81
N ASP A 92 -4.28 9.23 -9.57
CA ASP A 92 -5.20 10.05 -10.37
C ASP A 92 -5.85 9.23 -11.47
N ALA A 93 -5.09 8.37 -12.14
CA ALA A 93 -5.63 7.45 -13.14
C ALA A 93 -6.64 6.46 -12.50
N ALA A 94 -6.29 5.88 -11.36
CA ALA A 94 -7.17 4.97 -10.64
C ALA A 94 -8.45 5.66 -10.13
N ILE A 95 -8.33 6.86 -9.55
CA ILE A 95 -9.47 7.66 -9.08
C ILE A 95 -10.42 7.98 -10.24
N LYS A 96 -9.89 8.37 -11.40
CA LYS A 96 -10.70 8.64 -12.57
C LYS A 96 -11.53 7.43 -12.97
N VAL A 97 -10.89 6.28 -13.15
CA VAL A 97 -11.58 5.02 -13.51
C VAL A 97 -12.64 4.66 -12.48
N LEU A 98 -12.29 4.69 -11.19
CA LEU A 98 -13.23 4.32 -10.14
C LEU A 98 -14.38 5.32 -9.93
N THR A 99 -14.18 6.59 -10.29
CA THR A 99 -15.25 7.60 -10.30
C THR A 99 -16.24 7.34 -11.44
N GLU A 100 -15.75 7.03 -12.63
CA GLU A 100 -16.58 6.67 -13.79
C GLU A 100 -17.40 5.39 -13.52
N HIS A 101 -16.84 4.46 -12.77
CA HIS A 101 -17.42 3.15 -12.42
C HIS A 101 -17.93 3.05 -10.97
N ARG A 102 -18.22 4.17 -10.30
CA ARG A 102 -18.52 4.20 -8.86
C ARG A 102 -19.71 3.33 -8.42
N THR A 103 -20.66 3.09 -9.32
CA THR A 103 -21.83 2.26 -9.08
C THR A 103 -21.61 0.79 -9.42
N ASP A 104 -20.48 0.49 -10.05
CA ASP A 104 -20.14 -0.86 -10.45
C ASP A 104 -19.45 -1.60 -9.29
N ALA A 105 -19.42 -2.91 -9.37
CA ALA A 105 -18.77 -3.74 -8.38
C ALA A 105 -18.05 -4.92 -9.04
N ILE A 106 -16.87 -5.23 -8.54
CA ILE A 106 -16.20 -6.49 -8.84
C ILE A 106 -16.71 -7.61 -7.93
N SER A 107 -16.29 -8.83 -8.19
CA SER A 107 -16.68 -9.98 -7.36
C SER A 107 -16.27 -9.78 -5.89
N ALA A 108 -17.26 -9.82 -4.97
CA ALA A 108 -17.00 -9.74 -3.54
C ALA A 108 -16.09 -10.87 -3.01
N LYS A 109 -16.02 -12.00 -3.73
CA LYS A 109 -15.12 -13.11 -3.40
C LYS A 109 -13.64 -12.79 -3.71
N ALA A 110 -13.39 -11.82 -4.59
CA ALA A 110 -12.05 -11.39 -4.97
C ALA A 110 -11.55 -10.21 -4.12
N ASP A 111 -12.45 -9.53 -3.40
CA ASP A 111 -12.13 -8.34 -2.60
C ASP A 111 -12.49 -8.53 -1.13
N TYR A 112 -11.52 -8.93 -0.33
CA TYR A 112 -11.68 -9.13 1.12
C TYR A 112 -11.65 -7.83 1.93
N ILE A 113 -11.47 -6.66 1.29
CA ILE A 113 -11.40 -5.36 1.96
C ILE A 113 -12.74 -4.65 1.91
N TYR A 114 -13.30 -4.48 0.72
CA TYR A 114 -14.52 -3.70 0.50
C TYR A 114 -15.66 -4.47 -0.16
N GLY A 115 -15.47 -5.78 -0.36
CA GLY A 115 -16.49 -6.64 -0.97
C GLY A 115 -16.85 -6.25 -2.41
N GLY A 116 -15.90 -5.66 -3.14
CA GLY A 116 -16.04 -5.29 -4.54
C GLY A 116 -16.51 -3.86 -4.80
N SER A 117 -16.69 -3.02 -3.79
CA SER A 117 -17.20 -1.65 -3.97
C SER A 117 -16.17 -0.71 -4.59
N ALA A 118 -16.39 -0.31 -5.86
CA ALA A 118 -15.55 0.68 -6.55
C ALA A 118 -15.56 2.05 -5.84
N GLU A 119 -16.72 2.49 -5.31
CA GLU A 119 -16.81 3.73 -4.56
C GLU A 119 -15.90 3.75 -3.33
N LYS A 120 -15.87 2.68 -2.54
CA LYS A 120 -15.03 2.61 -1.33
C LYS A 120 -13.54 2.58 -1.69
N TRP A 121 -13.17 1.88 -2.77
CA TRP A 121 -11.82 1.91 -3.29
C TRP A 121 -11.41 3.30 -3.78
N CYS A 122 -12.32 4.05 -4.42
CA CYS A 122 -12.10 5.43 -4.83
C CYS A 122 -11.86 6.36 -3.61
N LYS A 123 -12.67 6.24 -2.56
CA LYS A 123 -12.46 6.98 -1.30
C LYS A 123 -11.10 6.66 -0.66
N LEU A 124 -10.70 5.39 -0.68
CA LEU A 124 -9.38 4.98 -0.20
C LEU A 124 -8.26 5.62 -1.03
N ALA A 125 -8.38 5.62 -2.36
CA ALA A 125 -7.39 6.21 -3.26
C ALA A 125 -7.23 7.72 -3.01
N ASN A 126 -8.35 8.46 -2.90
CA ASN A 126 -8.33 9.88 -2.55
C ASN A 126 -7.71 10.13 -1.17
N SER A 127 -8.01 9.29 -0.18
CA SER A 127 -7.44 9.41 1.16
C SER A 127 -5.95 9.10 1.18
N LEU A 128 -5.50 8.13 0.39
CA LEU A 128 -4.08 7.84 0.21
C LEU A 128 -3.36 9.00 -0.49
N LYS A 129 -3.95 9.56 -1.55
CA LYS A 129 -3.44 10.74 -2.24
C LYS A 129 -3.28 11.94 -1.29
N LEU A 130 -4.31 12.24 -0.49
CA LEU A 130 -4.25 13.27 0.53
C LEU A 130 -3.12 13.02 1.53
N ARG A 131 -3.00 11.79 2.03
CA ARG A 131 -1.94 11.39 2.95
C ARG A 131 -0.54 11.59 2.36
N LEU A 132 -0.34 11.19 1.10
CA LEU A 132 0.94 11.37 0.40
C LEU A 132 1.25 12.85 0.14
N ALA A 133 0.24 13.67 -0.20
CA ALA A 133 0.37 15.10 -0.35
C ALA A 133 0.87 15.76 0.97
N MET A 134 0.28 15.39 2.10
CA MET A 134 0.71 15.90 3.41
C MET A 134 2.15 15.50 3.78
N ARG A 135 2.66 14.40 3.23
CA ARG A 135 4.05 13.98 3.50
C ARG A 135 5.09 14.84 2.78
N ILE A 136 4.74 15.43 1.64
CA ILE A 136 5.65 16.24 0.84
C ILE A 136 5.54 17.74 1.12
N VAL A 137 4.73 18.17 2.10
CA VAL A 137 4.45 19.59 2.37
C VAL A 137 5.70 20.45 2.57
N TYR A 138 6.73 19.90 3.21
CA TYR A 138 8.00 20.61 3.42
C TYR A 138 8.99 20.49 2.27
N ALA A 139 8.79 19.50 1.37
CA ALA A 139 9.64 19.30 0.21
C ALA A 139 9.14 20.10 -1.00
N ASN A 140 7.81 20.13 -1.21
CA ASN A 140 7.16 20.86 -2.30
C ASN A 140 5.74 21.27 -1.89
N GLU A 141 5.62 22.46 -1.25
CA GLU A 141 4.35 22.98 -0.73
C GLU A 141 3.31 23.16 -1.84
N ALA A 142 3.71 23.68 -3.00
CA ALA A 142 2.79 23.93 -4.11
C ALA A 142 2.13 22.64 -4.59
N LYS A 143 2.93 21.60 -4.84
CA LYS A 143 2.42 20.28 -5.23
C LYS A 143 1.62 19.60 -4.14
N ALA A 144 2.07 19.73 -2.87
CA ALA A 144 1.33 19.19 -1.75
C ALA A 144 -0.08 19.79 -1.66
N ARG A 145 -0.21 21.10 -1.83
CA ARG A 145 -1.49 21.80 -1.83
C ARG A 145 -2.37 21.34 -3.00
N GLU A 146 -1.85 21.35 -4.22
CA GLU A 146 -2.56 20.91 -5.41
C GLU A 146 -3.12 19.50 -5.25
N MET A 147 -2.29 18.54 -4.83
CA MET A 147 -2.69 17.14 -4.68
C MET A 147 -3.68 16.95 -3.52
N ALA A 148 -3.49 17.67 -2.41
CA ALA A 148 -4.41 17.61 -1.28
C ALA A 148 -5.79 18.17 -1.61
N GLU A 149 -5.83 19.37 -2.22
CA GLU A 149 -7.08 20.03 -2.60
C GLU A 149 -7.84 19.19 -3.65
N SER A 150 -7.14 18.63 -4.64
CA SER A 150 -7.77 17.76 -5.65
C SER A 150 -8.33 16.47 -5.05
N ALA A 151 -7.69 15.90 -4.03
CA ALA A 151 -8.19 14.72 -3.35
C ALA A 151 -9.46 15.00 -2.53
N VAL A 152 -9.46 16.11 -1.79
CA VAL A 152 -10.60 16.48 -0.92
C VAL A 152 -11.80 16.95 -1.74
N ASN A 153 -11.57 17.65 -2.86
CA ASN A 153 -12.61 18.18 -3.75
C ASN A 153 -13.03 17.16 -4.83
N SER A 154 -12.51 15.94 -4.80
CA SER A 154 -12.93 14.86 -5.71
C SER A 154 -14.43 14.59 -5.57
N GLU A 155 -15.10 14.24 -6.65
CA GLU A 155 -16.55 13.94 -6.69
C GLU A 155 -16.95 12.86 -5.66
N VAL A 156 -16.12 11.82 -5.50
CA VAL A 156 -16.37 10.74 -4.52
C VAL A 156 -15.87 11.11 -3.12
N GLY A 157 -14.87 12.00 -3.05
CA GLY A 157 -14.27 12.48 -1.81
C GLY A 157 -13.35 11.46 -1.15
N VAL A 158 -12.98 11.80 0.10
CA VAL A 158 -12.10 10.99 0.97
C VAL A 158 -12.91 10.16 1.97
N ILE A 159 -12.26 9.27 2.69
CA ILE A 159 -12.86 8.54 3.82
C ILE A 159 -13.18 9.54 4.94
N THR A 160 -14.45 9.62 5.33
CA THR A 160 -14.95 10.48 6.41
C THR A 160 -15.63 9.70 7.52
N SER A 161 -15.83 8.40 7.35
CA SER A 161 -16.51 7.52 8.31
C SER A 161 -15.70 6.24 8.55
N ASN A 162 -15.79 5.71 9.76
CA ASN A 162 -15.21 4.40 10.09
C ASN A 162 -15.83 3.23 9.28
N ALA A 163 -17.03 3.43 8.71
CA ALA A 163 -17.67 2.45 7.83
C ALA A 163 -16.94 2.29 6.48
N ASP A 164 -16.13 3.29 6.10
CA ASP A 164 -15.33 3.28 4.87
C ASP A 164 -13.85 2.87 5.11
N ASN A 165 -13.48 2.50 6.35
CA ASN A 165 -12.13 2.06 6.65
C ASN A 165 -11.77 0.78 5.89
N ALA A 166 -10.59 0.75 5.28
CA ALA A 166 -10.03 -0.44 4.68
C ALA A 166 -9.70 -1.47 5.78
N ARG A 167 -10.47 -2.55 5.83
CA ARG A 167 -10.28 -3.64 6.78
C ARG A 167 -10.17 -4.94 6.03
N LEU A 168 -9.03 -5.60 6.16
CA LEU A 168 -8.91 -6.97 5.70
C LEU A 168 -9.73 -7.88 6.61
N THR A 169 -10.71 -8.58 6.04
CA THR A 169 -11.67 -9.40 6.79
C THR A 169 -11.31 -10.87 6.85
N SER A 170 -10.32 -11.29 6.05
CA SER A 170 -9.81 -12.66 6.02
C SER A 170 -8.30 -12.67 5.94
N PHE A 171 -7.66 -13.47 6.78
CA PHE A 171 -6.19 -13.60 6.85
C PHE A 171 -5.71 -15.03 6.51
N GLY A 172 -6.59 -15.89 6.04
CA GLY A 172 -6.27 -17.30 5.81
C GLY A 172 -6.06 -18.09 7.12
N ALA A 173 -5.45 -19.27 6.99
CA ALA A 173 -5.23 -20.18 8.12
C ALA A 173 -4.22 -19.66 9.16
N ASP A 174 -3.25 -18.85 8.71
CA ASP A 174 -2.17 -18.35 9.56
C ASP A 174 -2.58 -17.14 10.42
N GLY A 175 -3.78 -16.64 10.25
CA GLY A 175 -4.29 -15.48 11.00
C GLY A 175 -3.64 -14.16 10.61
N ASN A 176 -3.88 -13.12 11.41
CA ASN A 176 -3.30 -11.80 11.22
C ASN A 176 -1.82 -11.80 11.61
N PRO A 177 -0.87 -11.59 10.68
CA PRO A 177 0.57 -11.65 10.97
C PRO A 177 1.01 -10.61 12.00
N ILE A 178 0.36 -9.44 12.05
CA ILE A 178 0.66 -8.42 13.07
C ILE A 178 0.19 -8.89 14.45
N TYR A 179 -1.00 -9.49 14.52
CA TYR A 179 -1.50 -10.07 15.78
C TYR A 179 -0.58 -11.18 16.27
N VAL A 180 -0.18 -12.09 15.38
CA VAL A 180 0.76 -13.17 15.72
C VAL A 180 2.08 -12.61 16.25
N ALA A 181 2.68 -11.64 15.55
CA ALA A 181 3.95 -11.04 15.96
C ALA A 181 3.84 -10.31 17.32
N VAL A 182 2.77 -9.54 17.53
CA VAL A 182 2.54 -8.82 18.80
C VAL A 182 2.23 -9.79 19.93
N ASN A 183 1.45 -10.83 19.68
CA ASN A 183 1.09 -11.82 20.69
C ASN A 183 2.28 -12.69 21.09
N TYR A 184 3.15 -13.03 20.14
CA TYR A 184 4.39 -13.75 20.40
C TYR A 184 5.38 -12.94 21.26
N ASN A 185 5.53 -11.65 20.95
CA ASN A 185 6.48 -10.76 21.60
C ASN A 185 5.84 -9.86 22.68
N LYS A 186 4.69 -10.25 23.21
CA LYS A 186 4.00 -9.37 24.15
C LYS A 186 4.82 -9.12 25.43
N PRO A 187 4.78 -7.88 25.95
CA PRO A 187 5.55 -7.48 27.11
C PRO A 187 5.14 -8.18 28.42
N ALA A 188 4.06 -8.96 28.41
CA ALA A 188 3.60 -9.69 29.59
C ALA A 188 4.70 -10.56 30.20
N ASP A 189 5.56 -11.14 29.38
CA ASP A 189 6.68 -11.93 29.86
C ASP A 189 7.75 -11.10 30.55
N CYS A 190 7.96 -9.87 30.06
CA CYS A 190 8.89 -8.92 30.67
C CYS A 190 8.37 -8.42 32.04
N LEU A 191 7.04 -8.37 32.22
CA LEU A 191 6.41 -7.86 33.45
C LEU A 191 6.08 -8.94 34.46
N THR A 192 5.80 -10.15 34.03
CA THR A 192 5.30 -11.23 34.87
C THR A 192 6.29 -12.38 35.06
N GLY A 193 7.37 -12.42 34.27
CA GLY A 193 8.30 -13.55 34.24
C GLY A 193 7.68 -14.86 33.74
N GLY A 194 6.52 -14.75 33.07
CA GLY A 194 5.81 -15.88 32.49
C GLY A 194 6.26 -16.21 31.07
N ASP A 195 5.96 -17.41 30.62
CA ASP A 195 6.23 -17.86 29.25
C ASP A 195 5.21 -17.22 28.29
N THR A 196 5.67 -16.51 27.23
CA THR A 196 4.81 -15.92 26.21
C THR A 196 3.95 -16.95 25.50
N HIS A 197 4.42 -18.19 25.43
CA HIS A 197 3.68 -19.28 24.80
C HIS A 197 2.54 -19.80 25.68
N ALA A 198 2.71 -19.80 27.01
CA ALA A 198 1.68 -20.26 27.94
C ALA A 198 0.48 -19.32 28.09
N ALA A 199 0.61 -18.08 27.60
CA ALA A 199 -0.47 -17.08 27.64
C ALA A 199 -1.25 -16.96 26.30
N ALA A 200 -0.94 -17.79 25.31
CA ALA A 200 -1.61 -17.86 24.01
C ALA A 200 -2.66 -18.99 23.95
N ASP A 201 -2.69 -19.87 24.98
CA ASP A 201 -3.71 -20.89 25.21
C ASP A 201 -4.79 -20.33 26.14
#